data_b2274e4d16d268b284ced0e5ee5e5722
#
_entry.id   b2274e4d16d268b284ced0e5ee5e5722
#
_cell.length_a   1.000
_cell.length_b   1.000
_cell.length_c   1.000
_cell.angle_alpha   90.00
_cell.angle_beta   90.00
_cell.angle_gamma   90.00
#
_symmetry.space_group_name_H-M   'P 1'
#
loop_
_entity.id
_entity.type
_entity.pdbx_description
1 polymer ?
#
loop_
_entity_poly.entity_id
_entity_poly.type
_entity_poly.pdbx_seq_one_letter_code
_entity_poly.pdbx_strand_id
1 'polypeptide(L)'
;MKIDGACHCGTITIEGEADPDKTTICHCTDCQTGTGSAFRVSIPVSGTTFKMSGQPTTYLKTTADSGKPRLQAFCPRCGSPIYSTSPGEGPQPSYMVRVGILRQREQFVPRRQNWFRSALPWVTGLAAVHKNEKQG
;
A
#
# COMPACT_ATOMS: atom_id res chain seq x y z
N MET A 1 -6.18 -3.90 -15.69
CA MET A 1 -6.72 -2.53 -15.54
C MET A 1 -5.57 -1.55 -15.43
N LYS A 2 -5.62 -0.49 -16.18
CA LYS A 2 -4.64 0.59 -16.06
C LYS A 2 -4.86 1.35 -14.77
N ILE A 3 -3.77 1.65 -14.08
CA ILE A 3 -3.77 2.43 -12.85
C ILE A 3 -2.81 3.60 -12.97
N ASP A 4 -3.13 4.67 -12.27
CA ASP A 4 -2.22 5.78 -12.03
C ASP A 4 -2.50 6.40 -10.67
N GLY A 5 -1.52 7.07 -10.13
CA GLY A 5 -1.65 7.69 -8.83
C GLY A 5 -0.49 8.60 -8.52
N ALA A 6 -0.57 9.22 -7.36
CA ALA A 6 0.44 10.17 -6.88
C ALA A 6 0.47 10.19 -5.36
N CYS A 7 1.61 10.59 -4.81
CA CYS A 7 1.69 10.95 -3.40
C CYS A 7 0.87 12.22 -3.15
N HIS A 8 0.61 12.52 -1.89
CA HIS A 8 -0.25 13.65 -1.53
C HIS A 8 0.25 14.98 -2.10
N CYS A 9 1.55 15.25 -2.08
CA CYS A 9 2.10 16.50 -2.61
C CYS A 9 2.31 16.51 -4.13
N GLY A 10 2.15 15.36 -4.80
CA GLY A 10 2.25 15.25 -6.25
C GLY A 10 3.66 15.11 -6.82
N THR A 11 4.71 15.15 -6.00
CA THR A 11 6.09 15.03 -6.51
C THR A 11 6.44 13.65 -7.01
N ILE A 12 5.75 12.63 -6.51
CA ILE A 12 5.92 11.26 -7.00
C ILE A 12 4.63 10.82 -7.67
N THR A 13 4.75 10.35 -8.90
CA THR A 13 3.62 9.80 -9.65
C THR A 13 3.96 8.39 -10.10
N ILE A 14 2.94 7.55 -10.20
CA ILE A 14 3.09 6.17 -10.66
C ILE A 14 2.04 5.84 -11.70
N GLU A 15 2.35 4.87 -12.54
CA GLU A 15 1.40 4.24 -13.45
C GLU A 15 1.77 2.77 -13.67
N GLY A 16 0.83 1.99 -14.11
CA GLY A 16 1.03 0.57 -14.39
C GLY A 16 -0.27 -0.13 -14.69
N GLU A 17 -0.23 -1.45 -14.61
CA GLU A 17 -1.40 -2.29 -14.76
C GLU A 17 -1.56 -3.21 -13.56
N ALA A 18 -2.78 -3.37 -13.08
CA ALA A 18 -3.09 -4.18 -11.91
C ALA A 18 -4.39 -4.94 -12.11
N ASP A 19 -4.49 -6.08 -11.42
CA ASP A 19 -5.71 -6.88 -11.38
C ASP A 19 -6.43 -6.58 -10.07
N PRO A 20 -7.62 -5.94 -10.09
CA PRO A 20 -8.35 -5.60 -8.87
C PRO A 20 -8.63 -6.81 -7.97
N ASP A 21 -8.74 -8.00 -8.53
CA ASP A 21 -9.01 -9.22 -7.77
C ASP A 21 -7.84 -9.64 -6.87
N LYS A 22 -6.68 -9.03 -7.04
CA LYS A 22 -5.50 -9.27 -6.20
C LYS A 22 -5.35 -8.26 -5.07
N THR A 23 -6.34 -7.43 -4.83
CA THR A 23 -6.32 -6.46 -3.74
C THR A 23 -6.31 -7.16 -2.39
N THR A 24 -5.37 -6.77 -1.54
CA THR A 24 -5.11 -7.45 -0.27
C THR A 24 -5.02 -6.45 0.87
N ILE A 25 -5.65 -6.80 1.99
CA ILE A 25 -5.44 -6.14 3.29
C ILE A 25 -4.36 -6.92 4.05
N CYS A 26 -3.50 -6.22 4.76
CA CYS A 26 -2.57 -6.81 5.72
C CYS A 26 -2.76 -6.17 7.09
N HIS A 27 -3.06 -7.02 8.09
CA HIS A 27 -3.29 -6.60 9.48
C HIS A 27 -2.07 -6.76 10.37
N CYS A 28 -0.91 -7.14 9.85
CA CYS A 28 0.26 -7.34 10.69
C CYS A 28 0.66 -6.05 11.42
N THR A 29 1.33 -6.21 12.56
CA THR A 29 1.72 -5.05 13.39
C THR A 29 2.67 -4.11 12.65
N ASP A 30 3.51 -4.63 11.76
CA ASP A 30 4.36 -3.79 10.91
C ASP A 30 3.53 -2.90 9.98
N CYS A 31 2.48 -3.46 9.39
CA CYS A 31 1.57 -2.68 8.53
C CYS A 31 0.78 -1.65 9.34
N GLN A 32 0.37 -2.00 10.55
CA GLN A 32 -0.29 -1.04 11.45
C GLN A 32 0.65 0.12 11.77
N THR A 33 1.87 -0.17 12.18
CA THR A 33 2.86 0.87 12.49
C THR A 33 3.20 1.70 11.25
N GLY A 34 3.46 1.03 10.12
CA GLY A 34 3.89 1.70 8.89
C GLY A 34 2.82 2.58 8.25
N THR A 35 1.55 2.32 8.53
CA THR A 35 0.43 3.14 8.04
C THR A 35 -0.07 4.14 9.07
N GLY A 36 0.26 3.93 10.33
CA GLY A 36 -0.37 4.67 11.43
C GLY A 36 -1.87 4.42 11.50
N SER A 37 -2.34 3.22 11.11
CA SER A 37 -3.74 2.86 11.04
C SER A 37 -3.95 1.38 11.34
N ALA A 38 -5.15 0.88 11.10
CA ALA A 38 -5.53 -0.48 11.45
C ALA A 38 -4.95 -1.54 10.51
N PHE A 39 -4.72 -1.20 9.25
CA PHE A 39 -4.23 -2.15 8.24
C PHE A 39 -3.71 -1.42 7.00
N ARG A 40 -3.08 -2.17 6.13
CA ARG A 40 -2.58 -1.67 4.86
C ARG A 40 -3.35 -2.33 3.72
N VAL A 41 -3.66 -1.56 2.68
CA VAL A 41 -4.27 -2.09 1.46
C VAL A 41 -3.29 -1.94 0.31
N SER A 42 -3.00 -3.03 -0.40
CA SER A 42 -2.02 -3.04 -1.48
C SER A 42 -2.49 -3.88 -2.66
N ILE A 43 -1.89 -3.61 -3.82
CA ILE A 43 -2.13 -4.31 -5.06
C ILE A 43 -0.79 -4.62 -5.74
N PRO A 44 -0.54 -5.86 -6.18
CA PRO A 44 0.69 -6.15 -6.92
C PRO A 44 0.63 -5.56 -8.33
N VAL A 45 1.72 -4.94 -8.74
CA VAL A 45 1.91 -4.39 -10.08
C VAL A 45 3.19 -5.00 -10.63
N SER A 46 3.10 -5.59 -11.83
CA SER A 46 4.27 -6.17 -12.50
C SER A 46 5.32 -5.10 -12.75
N GLY A 47 6.57 -5.45 -12.51
CA GLY A 47 7.69 -4.56 -12.82
C GLY A 47 7.79 -4.19 -14.31
N THR A 48 7.21 -5.00 -15.19
CA THR A 48 7.22 -4.70 -16.62
C THR A 48 6.29 -3.55 -17.00
N THR A 49 5.27 -3.29 -16.20
CA THR A 49 4.31 -2.21 -16.44
C THR A 49 4.48 -1.02 -15.51
N PHE A 50 5.18 -1.21 -14.39
CA PHE A 50 5.34 -0.17 -13.37
C PHE A 50 6.27 0.94 -13.85
N LYS A 51 5.78 2.18 -13.80
CA LYS A 51 6.56 3.38 -14.09
C LYS A 51 6.36 4.39 -12.99
N MET A 52 7.42 5.10 -12.64
CA MET A 52 7.41 6.09 -11.58
C MET A 52 8.20 7.32 -12.00
N SER A 53 7.68 8.49 -11.66
CA SER A 53 8.38 9.77 -11.76
C SER A 53 8.58 10.31 -10.34
N GLY A 54 9.73 10.91 -10.11
CA GLY A 54 10.12 11.36 -8.78
C GLY A 54 10.97 10.32 -8.04
N GLN A 55 11.53 10.72 -6.90
CA GLN A 55 12.47 9.89 -6.15
C GLN A 55 11.96 9.66 -4.74
N PRO A 56 11.50 8.44 -4.41
CA PRO A 56 11.09 8.12 -3.05
C PRO A 56 12.29 7.94 -2.13
N THR A 57 12.04 8.06 -0.84
CA THR A 57 12.93 7.56 0.21
C THR A 57 12.54 6.11 0.50
N THR A 58 13.51 5.27 0.81
CA THR A 58 13.26 3.88 1.13
C THR A 58 13.71 3.53 2.53
N TYR A 59 12.99 2.61 3.15
CA TYR A 59 13.31 2.04 4.45
C TYR A 59 13.40 0.52 4.28
N LEU A 60 14.52 -0.07 4.70
CA LEU A 60 14.68 -1.53 4.65
C LEU A 60 14.04 -2.15 5.89
N LYS A 61 12.93 -2.83 5.68
CA LYS A 61 12.24 -3.56 6.74
C LYS A 61 12.79 -4.99 6.81
N THR A 62 13.21 -5.42 8.00
CA THR A 62 13.82 -6.74 8.22
C THR A 62 13.00 -7.62 9.18
N THR A 63 11.80 -7.19 9.55
CA THR A 63 10.96 -7.83 10.57
C THR A 63 9.86 -8.73 10.00
N ALA A 64 9.83 -8.94 8.68
CA ALA A 64 8.83 -9.80 8.06
C ALA A 64 8.97 -11.24 8.55
N ASP A 65 7.83 -11.90 8.79
CA ASP A 65 7.78 -13.28 9.26
C ASP A 65 8.46 -14.25 8.29
N SER A 66 8.44 -13.92 6.99
CA SER A 66 9.15 -14.70 5.96
C SER A 66 10.67 -14.69 6.11
N GLY A 67 11.22 -13.79 6.93
CA GLY A 67 12.67 -13.57 7.05
C GLY A 67 13.27 -12.80 5.88
N LYS A 68 12.48 -12.48 4.85
CA LYS A 68 12.98 -11.75 3.67
C LYS A 68 12.87 -10.25 3.90
N PRO A 69 13.96 -9.49 3.65
CA PRO A 69 13.89 -8.03 3.77
C PRO A 69 13.00 -7.43 2.68
N ARG A 70 12.35 -6.32 3.01
CA ARG A 70 11.49 -5.58 2.08
C ARG A 70 11.85 -4.11 2.10
N LEU A 71 11.91 -3.50 0.93
CA LEU A 71 12.02 -2.05 0.82
C LEU A 71 10.64 -1.42 0.88
N GLN A 72 10.48 -0.45 1.77
CA GLN A 72 9.26 0.36 1.89
C GLN A 72 9.57 1.74 1.31
N ALA A 73 8.89 2.12 0.24
CA ALA A 73 9.11 3.41 -0.41
C ALA A 73 8.02 4.41 -0.02
N PHE A 74 8.43 5.62 0.27
CA PHE A 74 7.52 6.71 0.64
C PHE A 74 8.07 8.05 0.14
N CYS A 75 7.17 9.03 0.01
CA CYS A 75 7.58 10.36 -0.44
C CYS A 75 8.34 11.08 0.67
N PRO A 76 9.56 11.59 0.39
CA PRO A 76 10.33 12.30 1.42
C PRO A 76 9.73 13.65 1.79
N ARG A 77 8.84 14.19 0.94
CA ARG A 77 8.25 15.51 1.17
C ARG A 77 6.93 15.44 1.93
N CYS A 78 6.04 14.52 1.59
CA CYS A 78 4.72 14.42 2.23
C CYS A 78 4.51 13.15 3.04
N GLY A 79 5.43 12.19 2.98
CA GLY A 79 5.36 10.96 3.76
C GLY A 79 4.40 9.90 3.21
N SER A 80 3.72 10.14 2.09
CA SER A 80 2.79 9.15 1.53
C SER A 80 3.52 7.85 1.22
N PRO A 81 3.04 6.69 1.74
CA PRO A 81 3.57 5.39 1.33
C PRO A 81 3.25 5.14 -0.14
N ILE A 82 4.22 4.64 -0.90
CA ILE A 82 4.07 4.40 -2.34
C ILE A 82 3.98 2.89 -2.64
N TYR A 83 5.01 2.15 -2.29
CA TYR A 83 5.05 0.71 -2.54
C TYR A 83 5.99 0.01 -1.56
N SER A 84 5.92 -1.33 -1.58
CA SER A 84 7.01 -2.17 -1.08
C SER A 84 7.47 -3.09 -2.19
N THR A 85 8.75 -3.47 -2.13
CA THR A 85 9.34 -4.39 -3.09
C THR A 85 10.51 -5.11 -2.46
N SER A 86 11.11 -6.04 -3.19
CA SER A 86 12.34 -6.69 -2.76
C SER A 86 13.51 -5.73 -2.88
N PRO A 87 14.53 -5.82 -2.00
CA PRO A 87 15.73 -5.01 -2.14
C PRO A 87 16.53 -5.44 -3.36
N GLY A 88 17.30 -4.50 -3.90
CA GLY A 88 18.15 -4.73 -5.07
C GLY A 88 18.20 -3.48 -5.94
N GLU A 89 19.17 -3.44 -6.83
CA GLU A 89 19.31 -2.34 -7.78
C GLU A 89 18.45 -2.57 -9.00
N GLY A 90 18.00 -1.47 -9.59
CA GLY A 90 17.21 -1.49 -10.83
C GLY A 90 15.77 -1.96 -10.64
N PRO A 91 15.06 -2.21 -11.75
CA PRO A 91 13.66 -2.62 -11.72
C PRO A 91 13.48 -3.96 -10.99
N GLN A 92 12.39 -4.07 -10.22
CA GLN A 92 12.03 -5.28 -9.50
C GLN A 92 10.95 -6.05 -10.26
N PRO A 93 10.80 -7.36 -10.03
CA PRO A 93 9.77 -8.17 -10.70
C PRO A 93 8.35 -7.70 -10.38
N SER A 94 8.13 -7.18 -9.16
CA SER A 94 6.82 -6.77 -8.71
C SER A 94 6.93 -5.68 -7.65
N TYR A 95 5.94 -4.79 -7.65
CA TYR A 95 5.79 -3.73 -6.65
C TYR A 95 4.43 -3.87 -6.00
N MET A 96 4.40 -3.90 -4.66
CA MET A 96 3.15 -3.88 -3.91
C MET A 96 2.74 -2.43 -3.69
N VAL A 97 1.95 -1.92 -4.61
CA VAL A 97 1.55 -0.50 -4.62
C VAL A 97 0.43 -0.26 -3.60
N ARG A 98 0.51 0.87 -2.89
CA ARG A 98 -0.49 1.24 -1.87
C ARG A 98 -1.74 1.78 -2.57
N VAL A 99 -2.88 1.18 -2.27
CA VAL A 99 -4.13 1.51 -2.97
C VAL A 99 -4.57 2.96 -2.71
N GLY A 100 -4.28 3.49 -1.52
CA GLY A 100 -4.71 4.84 -1.14
C GLY A 100 -4.16 5.96 -2.01
N ILE A 101 -3.04 5.74 -2.74
CA ILE A 101 -2.48 6.75 -3.66
C ILE A 101 -3.02 6.65 -5.08
N LEU A 102 -3.82 5.61 -5.38
CA LEU A 102 -4.34 5.40 -6.73
C LEU A 102 -5.59 6.25 -6.98
N ARG A 103 -5.67 6.80 -8.17
CA ARG A 103 -6.89 7.49 -8.62
C ARG A 103 -8.08 6.55 -8.65
N GLN A 104 -7.85 5.28 -8.99
CA GLN A 104 -8.85 4.23 -9.11
C GLN A 104 -9.14 3.51 -7.78
N ARG A 105 -8.77 4.08 -6.64
CA ARG A 105 -8.82 3.40 -5.33
C ARG A 105 -10.16 2.75 -5.00
N GLU A 106 -11.27 3.33 -5.45
CA GLU A 106 -12.59 2.77 -5.17
C GLU A 106 -12.85 1.43 -5.87
N GLN A 107 -12.10 1.12 -6.91
CA GLN A 107 -12.26 -0.12 -7.68
C GLN A 107 -11.46 -1.29 -7.10
N PHE A 108 -10.60 -1.03 -6.13
CA PHE A 108 -9.76 -2.05 -5.52
C PHE A 108 -10.38 -2.52 -4.22
N VAL A 109 -11.42 -3.35 -4.35
CA VAL A 109 -12.11 -3.95 -3.21
C VAL A 109 -11.29 -5.15 -2.74
N PRO A 110 -10.87 -5.18 -1.45
CA PRO A 110 -10.05 -6.28 -0.95
C PRO A 110 -10.71 -7.64 -1.14
N ARG A 111 -9.94 -8.61 -1.62
CA ARG A 111 -10.37 -10.00 -1.81
C ARG A 111 -9.74 -10.93 -0.80
N ARG A 112 -8.78 -10.45 -0.01
CA ARG A 112 -8.01 -11.25 0.93
C ARG A 112 -7.58 -10.39 2.09
N GLN A 113 -7.59 -10.97 3.28
CA GLN A 113 -7.08 -10.33 4.48
C GLN A 113 -5.96 -11.18 5.07
N ASN A 114 -4.72 -10.71 4.95
CA ASN A 114 -3.55 -11.38 5.51
C ASN A 114 -3.34 -10.96 6.96
N TRP A 115 -2.77 -11.85 7.76
CA TRP A 115 -2.49 -11.61 9.17
C TRP A 115 -3.73 -11.21 9.96
N PHE A 116 -4.85 -11.83 9.67
CA PHE A 116 -6.11 -11.52 10.36
C PHE A 116 -6.04 -11.81 11.85
N ARG A 117 -5.18 -12.72 12.26
CA ARG A 117 -4.93 -13.00 13.68
C ARG A 117 -4.46 -11.76 14.46
N SER A 118 -3.87 -10.78 13.79
CA SER A 118 -3.39 -9.54 14.38
C SER A 118 -4.34 -8.36 14.17
N ALA A 119 -5.48 -8.58 13.50
CA ALA A 119 -6.46 -7.53 13.23
C ALA A 119 -6.94 -6.89 14.54
N LEU A 120 -7.10 -5.57 14.52
CA LEU A 120 -7.70 -4.88 15.66
C LEU A 120 -9.16 -5.31 15.82
N PRO A 121 -9.63 -5.60 17.05
CA PRO A 121 -10.96 -6.21 17.23
C PRO A 121 -12.12 -5.43 16.64
N TRP A 122 -12.03 -4.09 16.57
CA TRP A 122 -13.12 -3.24 16.09
C TRP A 122 -13.24 -3.17 14.56
N VAL A 123 -12.25 -3.72 13.82
CA VAL A 123 -12.22 -3.63 12.35
C VAL A 123 -13.46 -4.23 11.70
N THR A 124 -14.01 -5.31 12.27
CA THR A 124 -15.20 -5.97 11.74
C THR A 124 -16.50 -5.29 12.16
N GLY A 125 -16.45 -4.27 13.01
CA GLY A 125 -17.63 -3.59 13.53
C GLY A 125 -17.80 -2.16 13.05
N LEU A 126 -17.12 -1.75 11.99
CA LEU A 126 -17.15 -0.36 11.52
C LEU A 126 -18.54 0.12 11.12
N ALA A 127 -19.41 -0.78 10.67
CA ALA A 127 -20.78 -0.42 10.32
C ALA A 127 -21.57 0.18 11.50
N ALA A 128 -21.22 -0.19 12.72
CA ALA A 128 -21.87 0.28 13.94
C ALA A 128 -21.27 1.58 14.49
N VAL A 129 -20.15 2.03 13.95
CA VAL A 129 -19.49 3.26 14.41
C VAL A 129 -20.21 4.47 13.81
N HIS A 130 -20.44 5.49 14.62
CA HIS A 130 -21.09 6.73 14.16
C HIS A 130 -20.37 7.31 12.94
N LYS A 131 -21.16 7.75 11.96
CA LYS A 131 -20.64 8.28 10.68
C LYS A 131 -21.01 9.75 10.53
N ASN A 132 -19.99 10.58 10.37
CA ASN A 132 -20.17 11.97 9.92
C ASN A 132 -19.84 12.04 8.43
N GLU A 133 -20.62 12.76 7.63
CA GLU A 133 -20.31 12.91 6.20
C GLU A 133 -18.98 13.62 5.97
N LYS A 134 -18.68 14.59 6.81
CA LYS A 134 -17.43 15.33 6.87
C LYS A 134 -16.98 15.33 8.33
N GLN A 135 -16.04 16.16 8.67
CA GLN A 135 -15.64 16.32 10.07
C GLN A 135 -16.82 16.91 10.87
N GLY A 136 -17.10 16.28 12.00
CA GLY A 136 -18.16 16.71 12.89
C GLY A 136 -17.78 17.83 13.84
#